data_e003ad7cabd4e6bb1bf6b235d7664afa
#
_entry.id   e003ad7cabd4e6bb1bf6b235d7664afa
#
_cell.length_a   1.000
_cell.length_b   1.000
_cell.length_c   1.000
_cell.angle_alpha   90.00
_cell.angle_beta   90.00
_cell.angle_gamma   90.00
#
_symmetry.space_group_name_H-M   'P 1'
#
loop_
_entity.id
_entity.type
_entity.pdbx_description
1 polymer ?
#
loop_
_entity_poly.entity_id
_entity_poly.type
_entity_poly.pdbx_seq_one_letter_code
_entity_poly.pdbx_strand_id
1 'polypeptide(L)'
;MQVFILSSFANGNEITFSSLLQEMTNRESLVDYPSPYYTVRQFSSYDRFSDHAVKGSYDWFANWDFSQFLRTEEKDGRREFVMFDAEGPGAVVRIWITVANYNDNGILRFYLDDSDIPAIEGEVLSLISGHFLADAPISTSVSPLTPYKQRGHDLYLPIPYAKHCKITYETPGITAAGNRPPGENFFYSVNYR
;
A
#
# COMPACT_ATOMS: atom_id res chain seq x y z
N MET A 1 1.91 -1.18 -39.96
CA MET A 1 1.12 -0.39 -38.98
C MET A 1 2.13 0.42 -38.18
N GLN A 2 2.27 1.69 -38.48
CA GLN A 2 3.30 2.58 -37.93
C GLN A 2 2.71 3.22 -36.65
N VAL A 3 3.29 2.89 -35.50
CA VAL A 3 2.91 3.52 -34.22
C VAL A 3 3.66 4.86 -34.16
N PHE A 4 2.97 5.95 -34.30
CA PHE A 4 3.49 7.29 -34.02
C PHE A 4 3.52 7.51 -32.52
N ILE A 5 4.70 7.48 -31.91
CA ILE A 5 4.93 7.98 -30.57
C ILE A 5 5.03 9.50 -30.68
N LEU A 6 3.95 10.20 -30.31
CA LEU A 6 3.98 11.65 -30.10
C LEU A 6 4.69 11.94 -28.77
N SER A 7 6.00 12.26 -28.86
CA SER A 7 6.73 12.84 -27.74
C SER A 7 6.36 14.32 -27.64
N SER A 8 5.44 14.67 -26.74
CA SER A 8 5.28 16.05 -26.32
C SER A 8 6.40 16.39 -25.31
N PHE A 9 7.32 17.23 -25.70
CA PHE A 9 8.31 17.83 -24.80
C PHE A 9 7.60 18.86 -23.92
N ALA A 10 7.09 18.42 -22.76
CA ALA A 10 6.80 19.32 -21.67
C ALA A 10 8.11 19.52 -20.89
N ASN A 11 8.61 20.74 -20.81
CA ASN A 11 9.72 21.15 -19.94
C ASN A 11 9.26 21.16 -18.48
N GLY A 12 9.10 20.01 -17.91
CA GLY A 12 8.90 19.74 -16.50
C GLY A 12 9.41 18.32 -16.25
N ASN A 13 10.11 18.09 -15.16
CA ASN A 13 10.58 16.74 -14.82
C ASN A 13 9.36 15.82 -14.70
N GLU A 14 9.09 15.05 -15.75
CA GLU A 14 8.02 14.06 -15.74
C GLU A 14 8.34 12.97 -14.68
N ILE A 15 7.44 12.77 -13.74
CA ILE A 15 7.58 11.72 -12.74
C ILE A 15 7.12 10.41 -13.37
N THR A 16 8.06 9.53 -13.63
CA THR A 16 7.84 8.21 -14.20
C THR A 16 8.31 7.13 -13.23
N PHE A 17 7.92 5.90 -13.48
CA PHE A 17 8.47 4.74 -12.75
C PHE A 17 10.01 4.72 -12.78
N SER A 18 10.60 4.98 -13.95
CA SER A 18 12.07 4.99 -14.12
C SER A 18 12.73 6.13 -13.34
N SER A 19 12.15 7.34 -13.35
CA SER A 19 12.70 8.47 -12.58
C SER A 19 12.64 8.23 -11.08
N LEU A 20 11.56 7.59 -10.60
CA LEU A 20 11.42 7.21 -9.19
C LEU A 20 12.45 6.15 -8.75
N LEU A 21 12.72 5.16 -9.59
CA LEU A 21 13.79 4.17 -9.33
C LEU A 21 15.18 4.81 -9.31
N GLN A 22 15.46 5.73 -10.23
CA GLN A 22 16.71 6.48 -10.25
C GLN A 22 16.88 7.32 -8.99
N GLU A 23 15.83 7.97 -8.53
CA GLU A 23 15.83 8.76 -7.28
C GLU A 23 16.22 7.91 -6.06
N MET A 24 15.79 6.66 -5.97
CA MET A 24 16.14 5.75 -4.87
C MET A 24 17.64 5.49 -4.76
N THR A 25 18.40 5.61 -5.85
CA THR A 25 19.84 5.35 -5.92
C THR A 25 20.69 6.60 -6.02
N ASN A 26 20.09 7.75 -6.33
CA ASN A 26 20.79 9.03 -6.47
C ASN A 26 21.00 9.70 -5.11
N ARG A 27 22.16 9.49 -4.50
CA ARG A 27 22.51 10.09 -3.22
C ARG A 27 22.77 11.59 -3.29
N GLU A 28 23.12 12.11 -4.43
CA GLU A 28 23.41 13.56 -4.62
C GLU A 28 22.11 14.36 -4.47
N SER A 29 20.96 13.82 -4.89
CA SER A 29 19.67 14.47 -4.76
C SER A 29 19.18 14.63 -3.31
N LEU A 30 19.80 13.95 -2.34
CA LEU A 30 19.39 14.05 -0.92
C LEU A 30 19.68 15.42 -0.29
N VAL A 31 20.52 16.23 -0.90
CA VAL A 31 20.85 17.59 -0.43
C VAL A 31 20.03 18.66 -1.13
N ASP A 32 19.26 18.30 -2.14
CA ASP A 32 18.45 19.21 -2.93
C ASP A 32 16.98 19.19 -2.46
N TYR A 33 16.31 20.33 -2.59
CA TYR A 33 14.85 20.33 -2.47
C TYR A 33 14.24 19.61 -3.67
N PRO A 34 13.26 18.70 -3.45
CA PRO A 34 12.65 17.99 -4.55
C PRO A 34 11.91 18.94 -5.50
N SER A 35 12.07 18.68 -6.80
CA SER A 35 11.36 19.40 -7.85
C SER A 35 10.77 18.39 -8.86
N PRO A 36 9.43 18.31 -8.96
CA PRO A 36 8.42 19.10 -8.23
C PRO A 36 8.41 18.80 -6.73
N TYR A 37 7.99 19.78 -5.93
CA TYR A 37 7.82 19.61 -4.48
C TYR A 37 6.74 18.58 -4.17
N TYR A 38 6.99 17.76 -3.14
CA TYR A 38 6.01 16.80 -2.65
C TYR A 38 6.01 16.71 -1.12
N THR A 39 4.94 16.16 -0.57
CA THR A 39 4.86 15.77 0.84
C THR A 39 4.66 14.27 0.94
N VAL A 40 5.26 13.65 1.95
CA VAL A 40 5.02 12.23 2.24
C VAL A 40 3.87 12.11 3.22
N ARG A 41 2.94 11.21 2.91
CA ARG A 41 1.76 10.90 3.73
C ARG A 41 1.63 9.40 3.89
N GLN A 42 0.72 8.98 4.77
CA GLN A 42 0.49 7.58 5.07
C GLN A 42 -0.99 7.28 5.25
N PHE A 43 -1.43 6.16 4.70
CA PHE A 43 -2.61 5.42 5.14
C PHE A 43 -2.15 4.20 5.93
N SER A 44 -2.85 3.85 7.00
CA SER A 44 -2.50 2.69 7.81
C SER A 44 -3.70 2.13 8.56
N SER A 45 -3.52 0.96 9.12
CA SER A 45 -4.51 0.29 9.96
C SER A 45 -4.58 0.85 11.40
N TYR A 46 -4.17 2.10 11.63
CA TYR A 46 -4.20 2.67 12.99
C TYR A 46 -5.60 2.56 13.63
N ASP A 47 -5.63 2.43 14.94
CA ASP A 47 -6.88 2.37 15.69
C ASP A 47 -7.63 3.71 15.63
N ARG A 48 -8.63 3.80 14.74
CA ARG A 48 -9.42 5.02 14.51
C ARG A 48 -10.40 5.32 15.63
N PHE A 49 -10.58 4.40 16.56
CA PHE A 49 -11.49 4.53 17.70
C PHE A 49 -10.78 4.96 18.99
N SER A 50 -9.44 5.01 18.96
CA SER A 50 -8.60 5.53 20.04
C SER A 50 -8.49 7.06 19.95
N ASP A 51 -9.63 7.75 20.03
CA ASP A 51 -9.74 9.20 19.92
C ASP A 51 -9.75 9.90 21.30
N HIS A 52 -9.87 9.13 22.40
CA HIS A 52 -9.93 9.63 23.76
C HIS A 52 -8.82 9.03 24.63
N ALA A 53 -7.73 9.75 24.78
CA ALA A 53 -6.58 9.32 25.59
C ALA A 53 -6.85 9.46 27.11
N VAL A 54 -7.93 8.86 27.61
CA VAL A 54 -8.27 8.83 29.04
C VAL A 54 -7.67 7.58 29.66
N LYS A 55 -6.65 7.75 30.49
CA LYS A 55 -5.94 6.65 31.18
C LYS A 55 -6.93 5.74 31.90
N GLY A 56 -6.85 4.43 31.59
CA GLY A 56 -7.71 3.39 32.16
C GLY A 56 -9.04 3.20 31.44
N SER A 57 -9.34 3.99 30.39
CA SER A 57 -10.43 3.66 29.46
C SER A 57 -10.03 2.49 28.59
N TYR A 58 -11.03 1.83 27.99
CA TYR A 58 -10.81 0.69 27.10
C TYR A 58 -10.01 1.06 25.84
N ASP A 59 -10.12 2.31 25.39
CA ASP A 59 -9.45 2.86 24.21
C ASP A 59 -8.20 3.68 24.55
N TRP A 60 -7.69 3.52 25.76
CA TRP A 60 -6.50 4.22 26.27
C TRP A 60 -5.23 3.97 25.45
N PHE A 61 -5.02 2.71 25.06
CA PHE A 61 -3.94 2.32 24.18
C PHE A 61 -4.55 2.00 22.81
N ALA A 62 -4.09 2.59 21.77
CA ALA A 62 -4.46 2.29 20.37
C ALA A 62 -4.07 0.85 19.95
N ASN A 63 -4.57 -0.17 20.70
CA ASN A 63 -4.19 -1.58 20.57
C ASN A 63 -4.99 -2.35 19.50
N TRP A 64 -5.94 -1.68 18.84
CA TRP A 64 -6.78 -2.29 17.82
C TRP A 64 -6.40 -1.75 16.42
N ASP A 65 -5.10 -1.61 16.19
CA ASP A 65 -4.47 -1.08 14.98
C ASP A 65 -4.35 -2.12 13.85
N PHE A 66 -5.24 -3.11 13.83
CA PHE A 66 -5.32 -4.13 12.79
C PHE A 66 -6.68 -4.17 12.13
N SER A 67 -6.71 -4.54 10.85
CA SER A 67 -7.92 -4.69 10.02
C SER A 67 -8.83 -3.45 10.04
N GLN A 68 -8.23 -2.28 10.24
CA GLN A 68 -8.88 -0.98 10.19
C GLN A 68 -8.77 -0.43 8.76
N PHE A 69 -9.84 -0.59 8.00
CA PHE A 69 -9.92 -0.14 6.61
C PHE A 69 -10.67 1.18 6.50
N LEU A 70 -10.50 1.88 5.37
CA LEU A 70 -11.21 3.13 5.10
C LEU A 70 -12.71 2.88 4.92
N ARG A 71 -13.03 1.80 4.20
CA ARG A 71 -14.39 1.32 3.93
C ARG A 71 -14.34 -0.07 3.33
N THR A 72 -15.51 -0.67 3.16
CA THR A 72 -15.72 -1.93 2.44
C THR A 72 -16.49 -1.65 1.15
N GLU A 73 -16.09 -2.26 0.06
CA GLU A 73 -16.77 -2.21 -1.22
C GLU A 73 -17.18 -3.63 -1.66
N GLU A 74 -18.37 -3.77 -2.23
CA GLU A 74 -18.79 -5.00 -2.90
C GLU A 74 -18.58 -4.81 -4.41
N LYS A 75 -17.76 -5.67 -5.02
CA LYS A 75 -17.44 -5.59 -6.44
C LYS A 75 -17.41 -6.99 -7.07
N ASP A 76 -18.22 -7.20 -8.08
CA ASP A 76 -18.30 -8.47 -8.83
C ASP A 76 -18.51 -9.71 -7.92
N GLY A 77 -19.31 -9.55 -6.86
CA GLY A 77 -19.63 -10.61 -5.90
C GLY A 77 -18.54 -10.90 -4.86
N ARG A 78 -17.47 -10.11 -4.81
CA ARG A 78 -16.43 -10.19 -3.79
C ARG A 78 -16.44 -8.94 -2.89
N ARG A 79 -15.94 -9.10 -1.68
CA ARG A 79 -15.80 -8.02 -0.71
C ARG A 79 -14.37 -7.52 -0.69
N GLU A 80 -14.18 -6.25 -1.01
CA GLU A 80 -12.89 -5.58 -1.01
C GLU A 80 -12.81 -4.56 0.13
N PHE A 81 -11.80 -4.68 0.98
CA PHE A 81 -11.49 -3.74 2.04
C PHE A 81 -10.53 -2.68 1.51
N VAL A 82 -10.98 -1.42 1.42
CA VAL A 82 -10.16 -0.31 0.93
C VAL A 82 -9.17 0.10 2.00
N MET A 83 -7.88 -0.09 1.72
CA MET A 83 -6.78 0.25 2.62
C MET A 83 -6.07 1.55 2.25
N PHE A 84 -6.17 1.96 0.99
CA PHE A 84 -5.58 3.17 0.45
C PHE A 84 -6.49 3.75 -0.63
N ASP A 85 -6.65 5.08 -0.62
CA ASP A 85 -7.48 5.78 -1.60
C ASP A 85 -7.02 7.23 -1.67
N ALA A 86 -6.33 7.61 -2.75
CA ALA A 86 -5.74 8.93 -2.89
C ALA A 86 -5.83 9.47 -4.31
N GLU A 87 -6.28 10.71 -4.38
CA GLU A 87 -6.20 11.52 -5.60
C GLU A 87 -4.75 11.84 -5.95
N GLY A 88 -4.50 11.96 -7.25
CA GLY A 88 -3.18 12.25 -7.79
C GLY A 88 -3.01 13.64 -8.38
N PRO A 89 -1.89 13.84 -9.04
CA PRO A 89 -0.83 12.86 -9.28
C PRO A 89 -0.03 12.50 -8.03
N GLY A 90 0.47 11.27 -7.98
CA GLY A 90 1.23 10.79 -6.84
C GLY A 90 2.02 9.50 -7.10
N ALA A 91 2.66 8.99 -6.06
CA ALA A 91 3.28 7.67 -6.09
C ALA A 91 3.19 7.00 -4.73
N VAL A 92 2.78 5.74 -4.68
CA VAL A 92 3.02 4.88 -3.54
C VAL A 92 4.51 4.56 -3.53
N VAL A 93 5.17 4.75 -2.39
CA VAL A 93 6.64 4.60 -2.27
C VAL A 93 7.06 3.51 -1.29
N ARG A 94 6.16 3.06 -0.45
CA ARG A 94 6.38 1.92 0.44
C ARG A 94 5.04 1.31 0.86
N ILE A 95 5.01 0.00 0.89
CA ILE A 95 3.94 -0.77 1.53
C ILE A 95 4.61 -1.70 2.54
N TRP A 96 4.17 -1.60 3.80
CA TRP A 96 4.53 -2.53 4.85
C TRP A 96 3.28 -3.24 5.32
N ILE A 97 3.39 -4.54 5.54
CA ILE A 97 2.32 -5.35 6.11
C ILE A 97 2.86 -6.39 7.10
N THR A 98 2.00 -6.79 8.02
CA THR A 98 2.12 -8.05 8.75
C THR A 98 0.73 -8.59 9.05
N VAL A 99 0.61 -9.90 9.16
CA VAL A 99 -0.69 -10.55 9.34
C VAL A 99 -0.60 -11.58 10.45
N ALA A 100 -1.45 -11.44 11.47
CA ALA A 100 -1.66 -12.49 12.46
C ALA A 100 -2.95 -13.26 12.12
N ASN A 101 -2.95 -14.56 12.37
CA ASN A 101 -4.04 -15.48 12.02
C ASN A 101 -4.34 -15.53 10.50
N TYR A 102 -3.28 -15.48 9.68
CA TYR A 102 -3.37 -15.45 8.23
C TYR A 102 -3.93 -16.74 7.65
N ASN A 103 -4.91 -16.62 6.75
CA ASN A 103 -5.64 -17.73 6.15
C ASN A 103 -5.17 -18.10 4.72
N ASP A 104 -4.01 -17.62 4.28
CA ASP A 104 -3.32 -17.97 3.02
C ASP A 104 -4.05 -17.61 1.70
N ASN A 105 -5.07 -16.77 1.74
CA ASN A 105 -5.88 -16.43 0.55
C ASN A 105 -6.17 -14.94 0.40
N GLY A 106 -5.36 -14.09 1.05
CA GLY A 106 -5.53 -12.63 0.93
C GLY A 106 -5.04 -12.12 -0.42
N ILE A 107 -5.88 -11.36 -1.12
CA ILE A 107 -5.58 -10.75 -2.42
C ILE A 107 -5.48 -9.25 -2.29
N LEU A 108 -4.37 -8.69 -2.78
CA LEU A 108 -4.24 -7.24 -2.99
C LEU A 108 -4.56 -6.87 -4.42
N ARG A 109 -5.25 -5.73 -4.60
CA ARG A 109 -5.51 -5.11 -5.90
C ARG A 109 -5.14 -3.65 -5.88
N PHE A 110 -4.50 -3.20 -6.95
CA PHE A 110 -4.15 -1.81 -7.18
C PHE A 110 -4.93 -1.31 -8.39
N TYR A 111 -5.82 -0.38 -8.18
CA TYR A 111 -6.57 0.31 -9.22
C TYR A 111 -5.91 1.65 -9.47
N LEU A 112 -5.51 1.92 -10.71
CA LEU A 112 -4.82 3.14 -11.10
C LEU A 112 -5.67 3.96 -12.07
N ASP A 113 -5.67 5.27 -11.87
CA ASP A 113 -6.20 6.26 -12.80
C ASP A 113 -7.69 6.02 -13.18
N ASP A 114 -8.50 5.74 -12.14
CA ASP A 114 -9.95 5.49 -12.24
C ASP A 114 -10.33 4.23 -13.05
N SER A 115 -9.38 3.33 -13.27
CA SER A 115 -9.67 2.06 -13.92
C SER A 115 -10.50 1.15 -13.00
N ASP A 116 -11.52 0.53 -13.56
CA ASP A 116 -12.30 -0.53 -12.90
C ASP A 116 -11.57 -1.88 -12.88
N ILE A 117 -10.52 -2.03 -13.68
CA ILE A 117 -9.69 -3.22 -13.76
C ILE A 117 -8.41 -2.96 -12.97
N PRO A 118 -8.04 -3.83 -12.02
CA PRO A 118 -6.80 -3.66 -11.28
C PRO A 118 -5.58 -3.76 -12.22
N ALA A 119 -4.66 -2.82 -12.10
CA ALA A 119 -3.39 -2.84 -12.81
C ALA A 119 -2.42 -3.89 -12.22
N ILE A 120 -2.54 -4.16 -10.92
CA ILE A 120 -1.79 -5.17 -10.19
C ILE A 120 -2.78 -5.95 -9.34
N GLU A 121 -2.72 -7.28 -9.40
CA GLU A 121 -3.52 -8.18 -8.58
C GLU A 121 -2.72 -9.43 -8.23
N GLY A 122 -2.83 -9.90 -7.00
CA GLY A 122 -2.20 -11.14 -6.59
C GLY A 122 -2.29 -11.40 -5.08
N GLU A 123 -1.84 -12.58 -4.70
CA GLU A 123 -1.72 -12.98 -3.30
C GLU A 123 -0.79 -12.00 -2.57
N VAL A 124 -1.21 -11.56 -1.40
CA VAL A 124 -0.63 -10.42 -0.68
C VAL A 124 0.86 -10.61 -0.37
N LEU A 125 1.29 -11.76 0.13
CA LEU A 125 2.69 -11.98 0.46
C LEU A 125 3.55 -12.16 -0.79
N SER A 126 3.00 -12.74 -1.84
CA SER A 126 3.66 -12.87 -3.14
C SER A 126 3.96 -11.50 -3.77
N LEU A 127 3.01 -10.56 -3.68
CA LEU A 127 3.19 -9.22 -4.19
C LEU A 127 4.18 -8.40 -3.35
N ILE A 128 4.08 -8.48 -2.01
CA ILE A 128 4.84 -7.57 -1.13
C ILE A 128 6.27 -8.06 -0.91
N SER A 129 6.49 -9.34 -0.65
CA SER A 129 7.83 -9.86 -0.34
C SER A 129 8.18 -11.20 -1.00
N GLY A 130 7.28 -11.73 -1.84
CA GLY A 130 7.42 -13.01 -2.51
C GLY A 130 8.09 -12.94 -3.88
N HIS A 131 8.75 -11.82 -4.22
CA HIS A 131 9.51 -11.63 -5.47
C HIS A 131 8.65 -11.59 -6.74
N PHE A 132 7.34 -11.39 -6.62
CA PHE A 132 6.46 -11.30 -7.79
C PHE A 132 6.65 -9.99 -8.56
N LEU A 133 6.78 -8.87 -7.85
CA LEU A 133 6.94 -7.52 -8.45
C LEU A 133 8.40 -7.09 -8.53
N ALA A 134 9.22 -7.45 -7.55
CA ALA A 134 10.63 -7.08 -7.47
C ALA A 134 11.38 -8.01 -6.54
N ASP A 135 12.71 -8.09 -6.71
CA ASP A 135 13.60 -8.80 -5.82
C ASP A 135 14.11 -7.92 -4.66
N ALA A 136 14.80 -8.56 -3.72
CA ALA A 136 15.50 -7.86 -2.65
C ALA A 136 16.56 -6.89 -3.24
N PRO A 137 16.74 -5.71 -2.65
CA PRO A 137 16.18 -5.21 -1.39
C PRO A 137 14.84 -4.51 -1.53
N ILE A 138 14.25 -4.39 -2.73
CA ILE A 138 13.01 -3.66 -2.98
C ILE A 138 11.80 -4.42 -2.43
N SER A 139 11.79 -5.74 -2.56
CA SER A 139 10.79 -6.65 -2.00
C SER A 139 11.50 -7.51 -0.96
N THR A 140 11.06 -7.47 0.30
CA THR A 140 11.76 -8.15 1.39
C THR A 140 10.86 -8.48 2.58
N SER A 141 11.34 -9.39 3.43
CA SER A 141 10.72 -9.65 4.74
C SER A 141 11.75 -9.53 5.84
N VAL A 142 11.32 -9.11 7.03
CA VAL A 142 12.17 -8.94 8.20
C VAL A 142 12.00 -10.08 9.20
N SER A 143 12.93 -10.22 10.15
CA SER A 143 12.90 -11.26 11.20
C SER A 143 13.03 -12.68 10.65
N PRO A 144 14.16 -13.05 10.06
CA PRO A 144 14.35 -14.34 9.37
C PRO A 144 14.16 -15.58 10.25
N LEU A 145 14.23 -15.43 11.57
CA LEU A 145 13.98 -16.51 12.53
C LEU A 145 12.48 -16.75 12.81
N THR A 146 11.63 -15.82 12.40
CA THR A 146 10.18 -15.96 12.49
C THR A 146 9.65 -16.70 11.26
N PRO A 147 8.64 -17.57 11.38
CA PRO A 147 7.99 -18.18 10.21
C PRO A 147 7.55 -17.12 9.19
N TYR A 148 7.80 -17.38 7.89
CA TYR A 148 7.64 -16.39 6.83
C TYR A 148 6.30 -15.62 6.89
N LYS A 149 5.19 -16.32 7.06
CA LYS A 149 3.84 -15.73 7.10
C LYS A 149 3.58 -14.80 8.30
N GLN A 150 4.43 -14.85 9.32
CA GLN A 150 4.31 -14.05 10.54
C GLN A 150 5.32 -12.89 10.60
N ARG A 151 6.07 -12.68 9.52
CA ARG A 151 7.05 -11.60 9.42
C ARG A 151 6.41 -10.26 9.12
N GLY A 152 7.17 -9.19 9.29
CA GLY A 152 6.91 -7.94 8.59
C GLY A 152 7.38 -8.07 7.13
N HIS A 153 6.58 -7.58 6.21
CA HIS A 153 6.82 -7.64 4.77
C HIS A 153 6.86 -6.23 4.21
N ASP A 154 7.85 -5.94 3.38
CA ASP A 154 8.07 -4.62 2.81
C ASP A 154 8.18 -4.69 1.28
N LEU A 155 7.51 -3.76 0.62
CA LEU A 155 7.68 -3.45 -0.79
C LEU A 155 8.02 -1.96 -0.92
N TYR A 156 9.21 -1.68 -1.47
CA TYR A 156 9.70 -0.33 -1.74
C TYR A 156 9.59 0.05 -3.23
N LEU A 157 8.95 -0.80 -4.04
CA LEU A 157 8.73 -0.51 -5.45
C LEU A 157 7.83 0.71 -5.59
N PRO A 158 8.29 1.81 -6.23
CA PRO A 158 7.43 2.96 -6.43
C PRO A 158 6.33 2.66 -7.45
N ILE A 159 5.09 3.03 -7.13
CA ILE A 159 3.93 2.84 -8.02
C ILE A 159 3.35 4.22 -8.31
N PRO A 160 3.73 4.86 -9.44
CA PRO A 160 3.20 6.16 -9.81
C PRO A 160 1.78 6.04 -10.36
N TYR A 161 0.99 7.09 -10.15
CA TYR A 161 -0.35 7.26 -10.72
C TYR A 161 -0.57 8.73 -11.11
N ALA A 162 -1.33 8.94 -12.17
CA ALA A 162 -1.54 10.27 -12.73
C ALA A 162 -2.76 10.99 -12.14
N LYS A 163 -3.83 10.25 -11.83
CA LYS A 163 -5.09 10.81 -11.36
C LYS A 163 -5.50 10.27 -10.00
N HIS A 164 -5.47 8.96 -9.83
CA HIS A 164 -6.02 8.29 -8.66
C HIS A 164 -5.36 6.93 -8.44
N CYS A 165 -5.18 6.55 -7.19
CA CYS A 165 -4.76 5.20 -6.83
C CYS A 165 -5.60 4.69 -5.67
N LYS A 166 -6.21 3.53 -5.85
CA LYS A 166 -6.92 2.79 -4.81
C LYS A 166 -6.29 1.41 -4.64
N ILE A 167 -6.04 1.02 -3.37
CA ILE A 167 -5.53 -0.31 -3.02
C ILE A 167 -6.56 -0.98 -2.13
N THR A 168 -6.92 -2.20 -2.48
CA THR A 168 -7.88 -3.00 -1.73
C THR A 168 -7.28 -4.33 -1.31
N TYR A 169 -7.82 -4.85 -0.21
CA TYR A 169 -7.51 -6.18 0.31
C TYR A 169 -8.78 -7.01 0.35
N GLU A 170 -8.74 -8.22 -0.16
CA GLU A 170 -9.79 -9.21 -0.07
C GLU A 170 -9.28 -10.42 0.69
N THR A 171 -10.05 -10.92 1.65
CA THR A 171 -9.71 -12.13 2.41
C THR A 171 -10.98 -12.79 2.95
N PRO A 172 -11.04 -14.13 2.97
CA PRO A 172 -12.08 -14.84 3.71
C PRO A 172 -11.86 -14.79 5.23
N GLY A 173 -10.66 -14.36 5.67
CA GLY A 173 -10.27 -14.32 7.08
C GLY A 173 -10.89 -13.19 7.88
N ILE A 174 -11.50 -12.18 7.22
CA ILE A 174 -12.21 -11.06 7.86
C ILE A 174 -13.69 -11.16 7.51
N THR A 175 -14.51 -11.53 8.47
CA THR A 175 -15.93 -11.84 8.22
C THR A 175 -16.88 -10.66 8.44
N ALA A 176 -16.42 -9.61 9.12
CA ALA A 176 -17.20 -8.40 9.37
C ALA A 176 -16.33 -7.14 9.25
N ALA A 177 -16.90 -6.07 8.72
CA ALA A 177 -16.28 -4.75 8.77
C ALA A 177 -16.58 -4.08 10.13
N GLY A 178 -15.73 -3.15 10.54
CA GLY A 178 -15.96 -2.32 11.73
C GLY A 178 -14.77 -2.29 12.68
N ASN A 179 -15.02 -1.76 13.86
CA ASN A 179 -14.06 -1.73 14.94
C ASN A 179 -13.85 -3.15 15.49
N ARG A 180 -12.60 -3.63 15.47
CA ARG A 180 -12.22 -4.97 15.99
C ARG A 180 -12.89 -6.11 15.23
N PRO A 181 -12.71 -6.20 13.91
CA PRO A 181 -13.26 -7.31 13.16
C PRO A 181 -12.66 -8.63 13.66
N PRO A 182 -13.49 -9.68 13.80
CA PRO A 182 -12.99 -11.00 14.18
C PRO A 182 -12.20 -11.64 13.04
N GLY A 183 -11.24 -12.48 13.38
CA GLY A 183 -10.51 -13.31 12.44
C GLY A 183 -9.09 -12.83 12.21
N GLU A 184 -8.74 -12.53 10.97
CA GLU A 184 -7.39 -12.13 10.57
C GLU A 184 -7.04 -10.72 11.04
N ASN A 185 -5.90 -10.57 11.69
CA ASN A 185 -5.38 -9.27 12.10
C ASN A 185 -4.40 -8.77 11.04
N PHE A 186 -4.87 -7.89 10.17
CA PHE A 186 -4.09 -7.32 9.08
C PHE A 186 -3.59 -5.93 9.46
N PHE A 187 -2.28 -5.83 9.69
CA PHE A 187 -1.60 -4.56 9.95
C PHE A 187 -0.97 -4.06 8.66
N TYR A 188 -1.15 -2.78 8.35
CA TYR A 188 -0.58 -2.20 7.15
C TYR A 188 -0.18 -0.73 7.31
N SER A 189 0.76 -0.33 6.47
CA SER A 189 1.21 1.04 6.29
C SER A 189 1.53 1.27 4.82
N VAL A 190 0.81 2.18 4.16
CA VAL A 190 1.03 2.59 2.78
C VAL A 190 1.53 4.02 2.79
N ASN A 191 2.81 4.22 2.47
CA ASN A 191 3.42 5.53 2.35
C ASN A 191 3.35 6.00 0.89
N TYR A 192 3.00 7.26 0.68
CA TYR A 192 2.88 7.86 -0.64
C TYR A 192 3.27 9.33 -0.63
N ARG A 193 3.52 9.87 -1.80
CA ARG A 193 3.85 11.27 -2.03
C ARG A 193 3.10 11.83 -3.21
#